data_83a6aa55c8bea89057bab288eb71d142
#
_entry.id   83a6aa55c8bea89057bab288eb71d142
#
_cell.length_a   1.000
_cell.length_b   1.000
_cell.length_c   1.000
_cell.angle_alpha   90.00
_cell.angle_beta   90.00
_cell.angle_gamma   90.00
#
_symmetry.space_group_name_H-M   'P 1'
#
loop_
_entity.id
_entity.type
_entity.pdbx_description
1 polymer ?
#
loop_
_entity_poly.entity_id
_entity_poly.type
_entity_poly.pdbx_seq_one_letter_code
_entity_poly.pdbx_strand_id
1 'polypeptide(L)' 'MAKVTKSMLIGEIIRINEGVIPILLNSGMHCVGCPSAQGESLEEAAMVHGLEASKLVDTVNEYLAKK' A
#
# COMPACT_ATOMS: atom_id res chain seq x y z
N MET A 1 -16.82 -3.96 3.79
CA MET A 1 -15.57 -4.35 3.13
C MET A 1 -14.58 -3.21 3.14
N ALA A 2 -13.35 -3.52 3.53
CA ALA A 2 -12.32 -2.50 3.54
C ALA A 2 -11.91 -2.16 2.10
N LYS A 3 -11.76 -0.90 1.84
CA LYS A 3 -11.30 -0.42 0.54
C LYS A 3 -10.23 0.63 0.77
N VAL A 4 -9.13 0.49 0.04
CA VAL A 4 -7.98 1.36 0.19
C VAL A 4 -8.05 2.48 -0.84
N THR A 5 -7.63 3.67 -0.43
CA THR A 5 -7.48 4.82 -1.33
C THR A 5 -6.02 5.25 -1.34
N LYS A 6 -5.64 5.99 -2.36
CA LYS A 6 -4.26 6.45 -2.50
C LYS A 6 -3.86 7.47 -1.44
N SER A 7 -4.81 8.12 -0.80
CA SER A 7 -4.54 9.07 0.26
C SER A 7 -4.37 8.42 1.63
N MET A 8 -4.65 7.13 1.74
CA MET A 8 -4.47 6.42 3.02
C MET A 8 -2.99 6.20 3.32
N LEU A 9 -2.65 6.26 4.60
CA LEU A 9 -1.28 6.00 5.01
C LEU A 9 -0.97 4.51 4.91
N ILE A 10 0.26 4.19 4.59
CA ILE A 10 0.70 2.79 4.48
C ILE A 10 0.46 2.05 5.79
N GLY A 11 0.74 2.70 6.93
CA GLY A 11 0.47 2.09 8.23
C GLY A 11 -1.00 1.75 8.44
N GLU A 12 -1.89 2.58 7.93
CA GLU A 12 -3.33 2.31 8.02
C GLU A 12 -3.72 1.10 7.17
N ILE A 13 -3.15 1.00 5.98
CA ILE A 13 -3.42 -0.11 5.07
C ILE A 13 -2.96 -1.43 5.69
N ILE A 14 -1.78 -1.43 6.28
CA ILE A 14 -1.23 -2.63 6.93
C ILE A 14 -2.12 -3.06 8.10
N ARG A 15 -2.68 -2.11 8.82
CA ARG A 15 -3.58 -2.41 9.94
C ARG A 15 -4.88 -3.07 9.47
N ILE A 16 -5.32 -2.73 8.27
CA ILE A 16 -6.51 -3.35 7.70
C ILE A 16 -6.24 -4.83 7.42
N ASN A 17 -5.10 -5.12 6.83
CA ASN A 17 -4.72 -6.51 6.53
C ASN A 17 -3.22 -6.59 6.28
N GLU A 18 -2.52 -7.29 7.15
CA GLU A 18 -1.06 -7.45 7.03
C GLU A 18 -0.63 -8.17 5.75
N GLY A 19 -1.55 -8.89 5.13
CA GLY A 19 -1.28 -9.59 3.87
C GLY A 19 -0.94 -8.66 2.71
N VAL A 20 -1.18 -7.35 2.86
CA VAL A 20 -0.80 -6.38 1.83
C VAL A 20 0.71 -6.13 1.81
N ILE A 21 1.42 -6.46 2.88
CA ILE A 21 2.87 -6.22 2.95
C ILE A 21 3.61 -6.88 1.80
N PRO A 22 3.42 -8.19 1.51
CA PRO A 22 4.09 -8.82 0.37
C PRO A 22 3.70 -8.17 -0.96
N ILE A 23 2.47 -7.71 -1.09
CA ILE A 23 2.01 -7.05 -2.30
C ILE A 23 2.79 -5.76 -2.54
N LEU A 24 2.95 -4.95 -1.49
CA LEU A 24 3.68 -3.70 -1.58
C LEU A 24 5.16 -3.95 -1.89
N LEU A 25 5.76 -4.95 -1.24
CA LEU A 25 7.15 -5.30 -1.50
C LEU A 25 7.36 -5.76 -2.93
N ASN A 26 6.46 -6.58 -3.45
CA ASN A 26 6.54 -7.08 -4.82
C ASN A 26 6.33 -5.99 -5.86
N SER A 27 5.68 -4.90 -5.47
CA SER A 27 5.48 -3.75 -6.36
C SER A 27 6.71 -2.86 -6.49
N GLY A 28 7.76 -3.12 -5.70
CA GLY A 28 8.99 -2.36 -5.75
C GLY A 28 9.23 -1.47 -4.54
N MET A 29 8.35 -1.51 -3.57
CA MET A 29 8.53 -0.74 -2.33
C MET A 29 9.38 -1.55 -1.36
N HIS A 30 10.48 -0.98 -0.93
CA HIS A 30 11.48 -1.74 -0.15
C HIS A 30 11.35 -1.60 1.37
N CYS A 31 10.67 -0.58 1.85
CA CYS A 31 10.66 -0.25 3.27
C CYS A 31 9.26 -0.02 3.83
N VAL A 32 8.36 -0.96 3.60
CA VAL A 32 6.98 -0.79 4.09
C VAL A 32 6.85 -1.03 5.59
N GLY A 33 7.80 -1.71 6.18
CA GLY A 33 7.79 -1.97 7.63
C GLY A 33 8.40 -0.87 8.48
N CYS A 34 9.04 0.13 7.88
CA CYS A 34 9.67 1.21 8.63
C CYS A 34 8.64 2.22 9.11
N PRO A 35 8.80 2.79 10.32
CA PRO A 35 7.89 3.84 10.79
C PRO A 35 7.78 5.02 9.84
N SER A 36 8.86 5.43 9.21
CA SER A 36 8.81 6.54 8.25
C SER A 36 7.99 6.18 7.02
N ALA A 37 8.12 4.96 6.51
CA ALA A 37 7.33 4.51 5.37
C ALA A 37 5.85 4.44 5.72
N GLN A 38 5.54 3.99 6.92
CA GLN A 38 4.16 3.88 7.36
C GLN A 38 3.47 5.24 7.55
N GLY A 39 4.25 6.29 7.74
CA GLY A 39 3.73 7.65 7.84
C GLY A 39 3.46 8.31 6.52
N GLU A 40 3.83 7.67 5.40
CA GLU A 40 3.58 8.19 4.06
C GLU A 40 2.26 7.65 3.52
N SER A 41 1.59 8.45 2.66
CA SER A 41 0.41 7.96 1.97
C SER A 41 0.86 7.00 0.86
N LEU A 42 -0.06 6.15 0.42
CA LEU A 42 0.21 5.22 -0.66
C LEU A 42 0.65 5.97 -1.93
N GLU A 43 0.02 7.10 -2.20
CA GLU A 43 0.35 7.95 -3.35
C GLU A 43 1.77 8.48 -3.24
N GLU A 44 2.15 8.99 -2.08
CA GLU A 44 3.50 9.52 -1.87
C GLU A 44 4.55 8.43 -2.02
N ALA A 45 4.30 7.27 -1.44
CA ALA A 45 5.22 6.15 -1.55
C ALA A 45 5.36 5.69 -3.00
N ALA A 46 4.27 5.64 -3.73
CA ALA A 46 4.30 5.26 -5.14
C ALA A 46 5.13 6.24 -5.96
N MET A 47 4.99 7.54 -5.70
CA MET A 47 5.77 8.57 -6.37
C MET A 47 7.26 8.42 -6.13
N VAL A 48 7.64 8.18 -4.88
CA VAL A 48 9.05 8.04 -4.50
C VAL A 48 9.69 6.86 -5.21
N HIS A 49 8.93 5.77 -5.40
CA HIS A 49 9.45 4.55 -6.00
C HIS A 49 9.18 4.45 -7.51
N GLY A 50 8.63 5.51 -8.11
CA GLY A 50 8.36 5.52 -9.55
C GLY A 50 7.21 4.61 -9.97
N LEU A 51 6.28 4.34 -9.07
CA LEU A 51 5.14 3.48 -9.31
C LEU A 51 3.88 4.30 -9.61
N GLU A 52 2.92 3.68 -10.26
CA GLU A 52 1.61 4.29 -10.46
C GLU A 52 0.72 4.00 -9.27
N ALA A 53 0.31 5.06 -8.56
CA ALA A 53 -0.53 4.92 -7.38
C ALA A 53 -1.85 4.22 -7.69
N SER A 54 -2.48 4.54 -8.81
CA SER A 54 -3.75 3.91 -9.18
C SER A 54 -3.62 2.40 -9.35
N LYS A 55 -2.56 1.94 -9.98
CA LYS A 55 -2.33 0.50 -10.15
C LYS A 55 -2.08 -0.18 -8.81
N LEU A 56 -1.33 0.48 -7.96
CA LEU A 56 -1.02 -0.07 -6.64
C LEU A 56 -2.30 -0.17 -5.80
N VAL A 57 -3.12 0.85 -5.83
CA VAL A 57 -4.42 0.85 -5.13
C VAL A 57 -5.30 -0.28 -5.65
N ASP A 58 -5.37 -0.44 -6.97
CA ASP A 58 -6.18 -1.50 -7.58
C ASP A 58 -5.71 -2.88 -7.15
N THR A 59 -4.39 -3.09 -7.12
CA THR A 59 -3.81 -4.38 -6.73
C THR A 59 -4.17 -4.70 -5.27
N VAL A 60 -4.04 -3.73 -4.40
CA VAL A 60 -4.35 -3.92 -2.98
C VAL A 60 -5.84 -4.17 -2.78
N ASN A 61 -6.69 -3.41 -3.45
CA ASN A 61 -8.13 -3.59 -3.33
C ASN A 61 -8.59 -4.93 -3.89
N GLU A 62 -7.97 -5.38 -4.96
CA GLU A 62 -8.26 -6.69 -5.52
C GLU A 62 -7.92 -7.80 -4.52
N TYR A 63 -6.80 -7.68 -3.86
CA TYR A 63 -6.41 -8.63 -2.82
C TYR A 63 -7.42 -8.63 -1.67
N LEU A 64 -7.81 -7.44 -1.20
CA LEU A 64 -8.75 -7.31 -0.09
C LEU A 64 -10.14 -7.85 -0.45
N ALA A 65 -10.54 -7.70 -1.70
CA ALA A 65 -11.82 -8.20 -2.16
C ALA A 65 -11.89 -9.72 -2.18
N LYS A 66 -10.75 -10.38 -2.29
CA LYS A 66 -10.67 -11.86 -2.30
C LYS A 66 -10.63 -12.49 -0.92
N LYS A 67 -10.50 -11.70 0.11
CA LYS A 67 -10.36 -12.19 1.48
C LYS A 67 -11.69 -12.33 2.20
#